data_5bbc771ae9a062fd4440e6527a39cd2d
#
_entry.id   5bbc771ae9a062fd4440e6527a39cd2d
#
_cell.length_a   1.000
_cell.length_b   1.000
_cell.length_c   1.000
_cell.angle_alpha   90.00
_cell.angle_beta   90.00
_cell.angle_gamma   90.00
#
_symmetry.space_group_name_H-M   'P 1'
#
loop_
_entity.id
_entity.type
_entity.pdbx_description
1 polymer ?
#
loop_
_entity_poly.entity_id
_entity_poly.type
_entity_poly.pdbx_seq_one_letter_code
_entity_poly.pdbx_strand_id
1 'polypeptide(L)'
;MNCFLSRSSGRRLAGLAFLLSTVSLRAGSEALLADAAEKMDRAAIRTLLKQRVDVNAPQVDGMTALHWATYQDDLETANLLVRAGANVKAPNRYGVTPLSLACTNGNGAMVELLLKAGADPNTILPGGETALMTAARVGTLDSVKALLARGANVHGKDDRRGQTALMWAAAEGHAEVVQQLIDAGADIRTRLTSGFTPLLFAVREGHLGVVRVLLKAGADVNETVPVEGGRRRGYGGRPLPSGASALLLAVTNAHYELAAHLLDAGANPNAALPGYTVLHAITAVRKPGVGDNDPAPEGSGSMSSIEFVKSLVAHGADVNARMTRRANLSNTRLNEIGATPYLLAALTADAELMRTLAALGADPMIPNVDLSTPLMAAAGLATRSPGEDAGTESEVVEALQVALDFGADVNAIDKNGETAMHAAAYKNLPKVVKFLAAKGAKIELWNRPNRFGWTPLAIAVGYRFGNFKPSSETEAAVREVMIAAGVTPPKTVTAKTQQIY
;
A
#
# COMPACT_ATOMS: atom_id res chain seq x y z
N MET A 1 1.99 10.94 -12.86
CA MET A 1 2.16 12.37 -12.54
C MET A 1 1.75 12.52 -11.09
N ASN A 2 2.75 12.66 -10.26
CA ASN A 2 2.71 12.48 -8.81
C ASN A 2 1.97 13.62 -8.13
N CYS A 3 1.00 13.29 -7.29
CA CYS A 3 0.53 14.15 -6.22
C CYS A 3 0.73 13.38 -4.91
N PHE A 4 1.97 13.38 -4.45
CA PHE A 4 2.32 13.06 -3.06
C PHE A 4 2.12 14.36 -2.27
N LEU A 5 1.21 14.36 -1.33
CA LEU A 5 1.25 15.26 -0.20
C LEU A 5 1.68 14.45 1.02
N SER A 6 2.99 14.31 1.15
CA SER A 6 3.65 13.98 2.40
C SER A 6 3.41 15.11 3.40
N ARG A 7 2.99 14.77 4.61
CA ARG A 7 3.07 15.65 5.77
C ARG A 7 4.53 15.98 6.04
N SER A 8 4.94 17.21 5.78
CA SER A 8 6.13 17.78 6.41
C SER A 8 5.79 19.16 6.94
N SER A 9 5.94 19.27 8.25
CA SER A 9 6.06 20.49 9.05
C SER A 9 6.75 21.64 8.33
N GLY A 10 6.13 22.79 8.42
CA GLY A 10 6.64 24.15 8.29
C GLY A 10 8.05 24.37 7.75
N ARG A 11 8.13 24.91 6.54
CA ARG A 11 9.24 25.78 6.15
C ARG A 11 8.71 26.92 5.31
N ARG A 12 8.88 28.14 5.84
CA ARG A 12 8.70 29.43 5.18
C ARG A 12 9.58 29.45 3.92
N LEU A 13 8.98 29.67 2.76
CA LEU A 13 9.70 30.00 1.54
C LEU A 13 10.13 31.47 1.61
N ALA A 14 11.43 31.67 1.65
CA ALA A 14 12.08 32.96 1.46
C ALA A 14 12.10 33.33 -0.03
N GLY A 15 11.97 34.63 -0.27
CA GLY A 15 11.71 35.27 -1.53
C GLY A 15 12.69 35.00 -2.68
N LEU A 16 12.14 35.14 -3.87
CA LEU A 16 12.87 35.49 -5.09
C LEU A 16 12.53 36.96 -5.41
N ALA A 17 13.50 37.84 -5.18
CA ALA A 17 13.45 39.22 -5.65
C ALA A 17 13.74 39.21 -7.15
N PHE A 18 12.77 39.60 -7.97
CA PHE A 18 12.98 39.96 -9.36
C PHE A 18 12.90 41.48 -9.50
N LEU A 19 14.01 42.05 -9.96
CA LEU A 19 14.10 43.45 -10.39
C LEU A 19 13.10 43.71 -11.52
N LEU A 20 12.15 44.61 -11.32
CA LEU A 20 11.25 45.11 -12.34
C LEU A 20 11.60 46.54 -12.68
N SER A 21 11.96 46.71 -13.92
CA SER A 21 12.02 47.97 -14.64
C SER A 21 10.62 48.64 -14.67
N THR A 22 10.59 49.88 -14.34
CA THR A 22 9.44 50.76 -14.32
C THR A 22 8.76 50.86 -15.69
N VAL A 23 7.57 50.24 -15.81
CA VAL A 23 6.56 50.71 -16.76
C VAL A 23 5.34 51.11 -15.91
N SER A 24 5.19 52.41 -15.72
CA SER A 24 4.01 53.01 -15.09
C SER A 24 2.81 52.79 -16.00
N LEU A 25 2.03 51.73 -15.80
CA LEU A 25 0.63 51.71 -16.20
C LEU A 25 -0.22 52.01 -14.97
N ARG A 26 -0.89 53.13 -15.00
CA ARG A 26 -1.96 53.55 -14.10
C ARG A 26 -3.11 52.51 -14.21
N ALA A 27 -3.07 51.47 -13.40
CA ALA A 27 -4.17 50.59 -13.08
C ALA A 27 -3.86 49.98 -11.70
N GLY A 28 -4.01 50.80 -10.63
CA GLY A 28 -3.55 50.35 -9.34
C GLY A 28 -4.08 51.21 -8.17
N SER A 29 -5.34 51.63 -8.20
CA SER A 29 -5.92 52.30 -7.03
C SER A 29 -7.19 51.67 -6.48
N GLU A 30 -7.59 50.50 -7.02
CA GLU A 30 -8.91 49.93 -6.68
C GLU A 30 -8.88 48.81 -5.65
N ALA A 31 -7.75 48.14 -5.42
CA ALA A 31 -7.68 46.97 -4.52
C ALA A 31 -7.17 47.28 -3.10
N LEU A 32 -7.19 48.53 -2.67
CA LEU A 32 -6.63 48.98 -1.37
C LEU A 32 -7.11 48.14 -0.19
N LEU A 33 -8.36 47.70 -0.21
CA LEU A 33 -8.92 46.89 0.87
C LEU A 33 -8.41 45.45 0.82
N ALA A 34 -8.21 44.88 -0.38
CA ALA A 34 -7.62 43.56 -0.54
C ALA A 34 -6.12 43.57 -0.14
N ASP A 35 -5.39 44.65 -0.51
CA ASP A 35 -3.98 44.82 -0.14
C ASP A 35 -3.79 44.99 1.39
N ALA A 36 -4.73 45.66 2.06
CA ALA A 36 -4.72 45.77 3.52
C ALA A 36 -5.08 44.45 4.20
N ALA A 37 -6.02 43.68 3.62
CA ALA A 37 -6.38 42.36 4.11
C ALA A 37 -5.25 41.34 3.91
N GLU A 38 -4.55 41.38 2.78
CA GLU A 38 -3.36 40.57 2.52
C GLU A 38 -2.27 40.76 3.59
N LYS A 39 -2.11 42.03 4.05
CA LYS A 39 -1.13 42.41 5.08
C LYS A 39 -1.62 42.24 6.51
N MET A 40 -2.87 41.80 6.69
CA MET A 40 -3.54 41.73 7.99
C MET A 40 -3.62 43.10 8.73
N ASP A 41 -3.61 44.20 7.99
CA ASP A 41 -3.69 45.54 8.57
C ASP A 41 -5.15 45.89 8.93
N ARG A 42 -5.59 45.46 10.11
CA ARG A 42 -6.94 45.67 10.61
C ARG A 42 -7.27 47.14 10.80
N ALA A 43 -6.26 48.00 11.09
CA ALA A 43 -6.49 49.43 11.25
C ALA A 43 -6.79 50.10 9.91
N ALA A 44 -5.99 49.78 8.88
CA ALA A 44 -6.25 50.23 7.51
C ALA A 44 -7.61 49.71 7.00
N ILE A 45 -7.94 48.44 7.21
CA ILE A 45 -9.23 47.86 6.82
C ILE A 45 -10.40 48.65 7.42
N ARG A 46 -10.38 48.89 8.73
CA ARG A 46 -11.45 49.67 9.40
C ARG A 46 -11.55 51.10 8.87
N THR A 47 -10.41 51.74 8.56
CA THR A 47 -10.35 53.08 7.99
C THR A 47 -10.93 53.13 6.58
N LEU A 48 -10.52 52.20 5.71
CA LEU A 48 -10.99 52.08 4.33
C LEU A 48 -12.49 51.76 4.27
N LEU A 49 -13.01 50.91 5.14
CA LEU A 49 -14.44 50.64 5.26
C LEU A 49 -15.26 51.90 5.67
N LYS A 50 -14.73 52.74 6.59
CA LYS A 50 -15.37 54.03 6.94
C LYS A 50 -15.38 54.98 5.73
N GLN A 51 -14.37 54.95 4.88
CA GLN A 51 -14.27 55.74 3.65
C GLN A 51 -15.18 55.20 2.53
N ARG A 52 -15.88 54.08 2.75
CA ARG A 52 -16.80 53.44 1.79
C ARG A 52 -16.10 53.04 0.45
N VAL A 53 -14.86 52.63 0.53
CA VAL A 53 -14.20 52.06 -0.64
C VAL A 53 -14.95 50.78 -1.12
N ASP A 54 -14.81 50.43 -2.39
CA ASP A 54 -15.44 49.22 -2.90
C ASP A 54 -14.89 47.97 -2.17
N VAL A 55 -15.74 47.34 -1.37
CA VAL A 55 -15.40 46.14 -0.59
C VAL A 55 -15.09 44.95 -1.46
N ASN A 56 -15.54 44.96 -2.73
CA ASN A 56 -15.42 43.89 -3.68
C ASN A 56 -14.30 44.10 -4.73
N ALA A 57 -13.55 45.21 -4.65
CA ALA A 57 -12.44 45.47 -5.56
C ALA A 57 -11.39 44.35 -5.48
N PRO A 58 -11.13 43.62 -6.58
CA PRO A 58 -10.19 42.51 -6.59
C PRO A 58 -8.77 42.96 -6.93
N GLN A 59 -7.79 42.25 -6.45
CA GLN A 59 -6.41 42.28 -6.98
C GLN A 59 -6.33 41.67 -8.40
N VAL A 60 -5.16 41.72 -9.01
CA VAL A 60 -4.93 41.25 -10.39
C VAL A 60 -5.28 39.76 -10.58
N ASP A 61 -5.10 38.97 -9.54
CA ASP A 61 -5.44 37.52 -9.50
C ASP A 61 -6.90 37.24 -9.17
N GLY A 62 -7.71 38.28 -8.91
CA GLY A 62 -9.10 38.16 -8.54
C GLY A 62 -9.34 37.99 -7.02
N MET A 63 -8.29 38.03 -6.20
CA MET A 63 -8.42 37.97 -4.75
C MET A 63 -9.05 39.26 -4.23
N THR A 64 -10.14 39.13 -3.47
CA THR A 64 -10.79 40.24 -2.75
C THR A 64 -10.31 40.26 -1.29
N ALA A 65 -10.64 41.35 -0.57
CA ALA A 65 -10.37 41.43 0.87
C ALA A 65 -10.96 40.24 1.65
N LEU A 66 -12.14 39.76 1.26
CA LEU A 66 -12.78 38.59 1.89
C LEU A 66 -12.03 37.27 1.59
N HIS A 67 -11.45 37.09 0.40
CA HIS A 67 -10.60 35.97 0.12
C HIS A 67 -9.38 35.93 1.05
N TRP A 68 -8.70 37.10 1.23
CA TRP A 68 -7.54 37.19 2.10
C TRP A 68 -7.88 36.96 3.56
N ALA A 69 -8.97 37.60 4.06
CA ALA A 69 -9.43 37.36 5.42
C ALA A 69 -9.75 35.89 5.69
N THR A 70 -10.34 35.18 4.70
CA THR A 70 -10.62 33.76 4.79
C THR A 70 -9.36 32.94 4.70
N TYR A 71 -8.46 33.26 3.76
CA TYR A 71 -7.19 32.51 3.57
C TYR A 71 -6.33 32.56 4.85
N GLN A 72 -6.29 33.72 5.51
CA GLN A 72 -5.53 33.93 6.74
C GLN A 72 -6.30 33.55 8.01
N ASP A 73 -7.52 33.03 7.85
CA ASP A 73 -8.38 32.59 8.95
C ASP A 73 -8.77 33.72 9.94
N ASP A 74 -8.81 34.98 9.45
CA ASP A 74 -9.19 36.15 10.23
C ASP A 74 -10.73 36.32 10.24
N LEU A 75 -11.38 35.59 11.15
CA LEU A 75 -12.85 35.62 11.30
C LEU A 75 -13.39 37.00 11.65
N GLU A 76 -12.62 37.82 12.42
CA GLU A 76 -13.03 39.16 12.77
C GLU A 76 -13.12 40.06 11.53
N THR A 77 -12.06 40.08 10.73
CA THR A 77 -12.01 40.84 9.48
C THR A 77 -13.05 40.32 8.48
N ALA A 78 -13.20 39.02 8.33
CA ALA A 78 -14.22 38.43 7.45
C ALA A 78 -15.63 38.90 7.84
N ASN A 79 -15.95 38.93 9.14
CA ASN A 79 -17.24 39.40 9.64
C ASN A 79 -17.47 40.88 9.34
N LEU A 80 -16.43 41.73 9.50
CA LEU A 80 -16.50 43.17 9.15
C LEU A 80 -16.78 43.35 7.64
N LEU A 81 -16.08 42.59 6.79
CA LEU A 81 -16.22 42.65 5.33
C LEU A 81 -17.60 42.17 4.89
N VAL A 82 -18.10 41.06 5.45
CA VAL A 82 -19.44 40.51 5.15
C VAL A 82 -20.52 41.54 5.53
N ARG A 83 -20.42 42.20 6.71
CA ARG A 83 -21.34 43.26 7.11
C ARG A 83 -21.25 44.49 6.23
N ALA A 84 -20.11 44.75 5.62
CA ALA A 84 -19.92 45.83 4.66
C ALA A 84 -20.40 45.49 3.24
N GLY A 85 -20.93 44.30 3.02
CA GLY A 85 -21.49 43.85 1.72
C GLY A 85 -20.48 43.15 0.81
N ALA A 86 -19.45 42.56 1.38
CA ALA A 86 -18.53 41.73 0.58
C ALA A 86 -19.25 40.58 -0.12
N ASN A 87 -18.94 40.34 -1.40
CA ASN A 87 -19.52 39.26 -2.17
C ASN A 87 -18.90 37.91 -1.77
N VAL A 88 -19.63 37.14 -0.98
CA VAL A 88 -19.23 35.83 -0.48
C VAL A 88 -19.15 34.73 -1.58
N LYS A 89 -19.69 35.05 -2.78
CA LYS A 89 -19.72 34.12 -3.93
C LYS A 89 -18.64 34.45 -4.97
N ALA A 90 -17.90 35.53 -4.80
CA ALA A 90 -16.89 35.94 -5.79
C ALA A 90 -15.84 34.83 -5.99
N PRO A 91 -15.60 34.33 -7.21
CA PRO A 91 -14.46 33.49 -7.48
C PRO A 91 -13.24 34.36 -7.81
N ASN A 92 -12.06 33.92 -7.44
CA ASN A 92 -10.83 34.47 -7.98
C ASN A 92 -10.55 33.94 -9.41
N ARG A 93 -9.42 34.34 -10.03
CA ARG A 93 -9.03 33.88 -11.39
C ARG A 93 -8.95 32.35 -11.52
N TYR A 94 -8.72 31.64 -10.43
CA TYR A 94 -8.61 30.17 -10.38
C TYR A 94 -9.92 29.49 -10.00
N GLY A 95 -11.02 30.20 -9.93
CA GLY A 95 -12.32 29.67 -9.52
C GLY A 95 -12.45 29.40 -8.03
N VAL A 96 -11.49 29.84 -7.22
CA VAL A 96 -11.50 29.65 -5.77
C VAL A 96 -12.38 30.71 -5.13
N THR A 97 -13.32 30.29 -4.28
CA THR A 97 -14.23 31.18 -3.54
C THR A 97 -13.81 31.31 -2.06
N PRO A 98 -14.26 32.32 -1.33
CA PRO A 98 -14.05 32.38 0.13
C PRO A 98 -14.50 31.09 0.84
N LEU A 99 -15.64 30.51 0.44
CA LEU A 99 -16.14 29.25 1.05
C LEU A 99 -15.17 28.10 0.85
N SER A 100 -14.60 27.95 -0.34
CA SER A 100 -13.63 26.87 -0.60
C SER A 100 -12.35 27.05 0.20
N LEU A 101 -11.87 28.27 0.41
CA LEU A 101 -10.73 28.57 1.29
C LEU A 101 -11.04 28.21 2.75
N ALA A 102 -12.22 28.59 3.24
CA ALA A 102 -12.65 28.26 4.60
C ALA A 102 -12.72 26.75 4.83
N CYS A 103 -13.22 25.98 3.85
CA CYS A 103 -13.23 24.53 3.91
C CYS A 103 -11.82 23.93 3.89
N THR A 104 -10.90 24.51 3.11
CA THR A 104 -9.49 24.07 3.05
C THR A 104 -8.76 24.33 4.36
N ASN A 105 -9.03 25.47 5.01
CA ASN A 105 -8.46 25.80 6.32
C ASN A 105 -9.07 24.98 7.47
N GLY A 106 -10.24 24.37 7.24
CA GLY A 106 -10.95 23.61 8.27
C GLY A 106 -11.61 24.47 9.34
N ASN A 107 -11.85 25.77 9.09
CA ASN A 107 -12.51 26.64 10.07
C ASN A 107 -14.03 26.62 9.94
N GLY A 108 -14.70 25.81 10.79
CA GLY A 108 -16.16 25.70 10.81
C GLY A 108 -16.88 27.01 11.06
N ALA A 109 -16.35 27.91 11.91
CA ALA A 109 -16.96 29.21 12.19
C ALA A 109 -16.93 30.15 10.97
N MET A 110 -15.82 30.11 10.20
CA MET A 110 -15.70 30.85 8.94
C MET A 110 -16.67 30.27 7.87
N VAL A 111 -16.75 28.95 7.75
CA VAL A 111 -17.72 28.28 6.87
C VAL A 111 -19.14 28.68 7.22
N GLU A 112 -19.49 28.66 8.52
CA GLU A 112 -20.83 29.04 8.97
C GLU A 112 -21.14 30.53 8.69
N LEU A 113 -20.17 31.44 8.92
CA LEU A 113 -20.30 32.85 8.59
C LEU A 113 -20.64 33.08 7.12
N LEU A 114 -19.85 32.46 6.23
CA LEU A 114 -20.01 32.61 4.78
C LEU A 114 -21.32 32.00 4.28
N LEU A 115 -21.72 30.83 4.79
CA LEU A 115 -23.01 30.21 4.45
C LEU A 115 -24.19 31.02 4.94
N LYS A 116 -24.14 31.63 6.14
CA LYS A 116 -25.15 32.55 6.66
C LYS A 116 -25.26 33.81 5.80
N ALA A 117 -24.14 34.27 5.23
CA ALA A 117 -24.09 35.40 4.32
C ALA A 117 -24.53 35.08 2.87
N GLY A 118 -24.91 33.82 2.60
CA GLY A 118 -25.46 33.40 1.31
C GLY A 118 -24.43 32.76 0.34
N ALA A 119 -23.28 32.33 0.83
CA ALA A 119 -22.38 31.47 0.00
C ALA A 119 -23.11 30.23 -0.44
N ASP A 120 -22.82 29.75 -1.66
CA ASP A 120 -23.43 28.53 -2.20
C ASP A 120 -22.73 27.28 -1.66
N PRO A 121 -23.43 26.43 -0.86
CA PRO A 121 -22.86 25.21 -0.31
C PRO A 121 -22.47 24.19 -1.39
N ASN A 122 -22.99 24.35 -2.61
CA ASN A 122 -22.71 23.50 -3.77
C ASN A 122 -21.65 24.11 -4.71
N THR A 123 -20.89 25.09 -4.24
CA THR A 123 -19.77 25.64 -5.01
C THR A 123 -18.83 24.54 -5.46
N ILE A 124 -18.52 24.53 -6.77
CA ILE A 124 -17.65 23.54 -7.43
C ILE A 124 -16.35 24.24 -7.84
N LEU A 125 -15.24 23.68 -7.44
CA LEU A 125 -13.89 24.06 -7.87
C LEU A 125 -13.56 23.51 -9.27
N PRO A 126 -12.61 24.07 -10.00
CA PRO A 126 -12.09 23.48 -11.22
C PRO A 126 -11.63 22.03 -10.99
N GLY A 127 -12.27 21.07 -11.69
CA GLY A 127 -12.04 19.63 -11.49
C GLY A 127 -13.18 18.90 -10.75
N GLY A 128 -14.29 19.60 -10.48
CA GLY A 128 -15.52 18.99 -9.94
C GLY A 128 -15.52 18.84 -8.41
N GLU A 129 -14.46 19.23 -7.71
CA GLU A 129 -14.39 19.14 -6.23
C GLU A 129 -15.36 20.14 -5.61
N THR A 130 -16.27 19.67 -4.73
CA THR A 130 -17.23 20.50 -4.00
C THR A 130 -16.68 20.95 -2.64
N ALA A 131 -17.27 22.02 -2.08
CA ALA A 131 -16.95 22.48 -0.73
C ALA A 131 -17.12 21.35 0.32
N LEU A 132 -18.14 20.49 0.15
CA LEU A 132 -18.37 19.34 1.04
C LEU A 132 -17.25 18.29 0.91
N MET A 133 -16.72 18.04 -0.30
CA MET A 133 -15.59 17.12 -0.50
C MET A 133 -14.33 17.65 0.17
N THR A 134 -14.05 18.95 0.02
CA THR A 134 -12.90 19.59 0.68
C THR A 134 -13.02 19.50 2.20
N ALA A 135 -14.17 19.84 2.77
CA ALA A 135 -14.40 19.76 4.23
C ALA A 135 -14.30 18.32 4.74
N ALA A 136 -14.82 17.34 3.97
CA ALA A 136 -14.74 15.92 4.28
C ALA A 136 -13.30 15.38 4.26
N ARG A 137 -12.49 15.82 3.29
CA ARG A 137 -11.06 15.48 3.18
C ARG A 137 -10.23 16.06 4.31
N VAL A 138 -10.54 17.30 4.73
CA VAL A 138 -9.87 17.97 5.86
C VAL A 138 -10.30 17.38 7.21
N GLY A 139 -11.51 16.81 7.27
CA GLY A 139 -12.02 16.15 8.47
C GLY A 139 -12.74 17.11 9.44
N THR A 140 -13.12 18.31 9.00
CA THR A 140 -13.74 19.30 9.87
C THR A 140 -15.24 19.02 10.01
N LEU A 141 -15.64 18.37 11.09
CA LEU A 141 -17.02 17.99 11.35
C LEU A 141 -17.99 19.17 11.34
N ASP A 142 -17.61 20.31 11.94
CA ASP A 142 -18.46 21.51 11.99
C ASP A 142 -18.69 22.11 10.61
N SER A 143 -17.65 22.12 9.75
CA SER A 143 -17.80 22.57 8.36
C SER A 143 -18.75 21.64 7.58
N VAL A 144 -18.60 20.33 7.75
CA VAL A 144 -19.48 19.34 7.10
C VAL A 144 -20.92 19.51 7.57
N LYS A 145 -21.16 19.65 8.87
CA LYS A 145 -22.50 19.89 9.43
C LYS A 145 -23.11 21.20 8.89
N ALA A 146 -22.34 22.28 8.85
CA ALA A 146 -22.81 23.57 8.36
C ALA A 146 -23.19 23.52 6.87
N LEU A 147 -22.38 22.85 6.05
CA LEU A 147 -22.63 22.65 4.62
C LEU A 147 -23.90 21.81 4.39
N LEU A 148 -24.04 20.68 5.06
CA LEU A 148 -25.19 19.80 4.96
C LEU A 148 -26.49 20.49 5.41
N ALA A 149 -26.44 21.24 6.51
CA ALA A 149 -27.59 22.01 7.00
C ALA A 149 -28.05 23.11 6.03
N ARG A 150 -27.20 23.52 5.09
CA ARG A 150 -27.50 24.49 4.02
C ARG A 150 -27.76 23.85 2.66
N GLY A 151 -27.91 22.51 2.60
CA GLY A 151 -28.30 21.79 1.39
C GLY A 151 -27.13 21.45 0.47
N ALA A 152 -25.93 21.25 1.02
CA ALA A 152 -24.83 20.67 0.24
C ALA A 152 -25.22 19.29 -0.29
N ASN A 153 -24.93 19.03 -1.58
CA ASN A 153 -25.24 17.77 -2.21
C ASN A 153 -24.29 16.66 -1.74
N VAL A 154 -24.79 15.77 -0.89
CA VAL A 154 -24.04 14.63 -0.34
C VAL A 154 -23.64 13.60 -1.41
N HIS A 155 -24.36 13.57 -2.55
CA HIS A 155 -24.13 12.64 -3.67
C HIS A 155 -23.20 13.20 -4.76
N GLY A 156 -22.68 14.41 -4.59
CA GLY A 156 -21.77 15.04 -5.54
C GLY A 156 -20.56 14.14 -5.83
N LYS A 157 -20.10 14.15 -7.09
CA LYS A 157 -18.90 13.42 -7.53
C LYS A 157 -17.94 14.37 -8.23
N ASP A 158 -16.65 14.25 -7.97
CA ASP A 158 -15.64 15.01 -8.72
C ASP A 158 -15.55 14.54 -10.19
N ASP A 159 -15.13 15.44 -11.09
CA ASP A 159 -15.05 15.16 -12.54
C ASP A 159 -13.85 14.27 -12.91
N ARG A 160 -12.87 14.13 -12.04
CA ARG A 160 -11.61 13.42 -12.35
C ARG A 160 -11.72 11.93 -12.14
N ARG A 161 -12.31 11.51 -11.02
CA ARG A 161 -12.34 10.12 -10.58
C ARG A 161 -13.73 9.64 -10.17
N GLY A 162 -14.71 10.55 -10.07
CA GLY A 162 -16.04 10.26 -9.55
C GLY A 162 -16.05 10.03 -8.03
N GLN A 163 -15.07 10.59 -7.32
CA GLN A 163 -14.99 10.46 -5.86
C GLN A 163 -16.08 11.31 -5.19
N THR A 164 -16.66 10.77 -4.12
CA THR A 164 -17.65 11.45 -3.27
C THR A 164 -17.00 12.00 -2.00
N ALA A 165 -17.70 12.89 -1.30
CA ALA A 165 -17.26 13.37 0.01
C ALA A 165 -17.03 12.23 1.01
N LEU A 166 -17.88 11.18 0.97
CA LEU A 166 -17.73 9.98 1.80
C LEU A 166 -16.43 9.23 1.51
N MET A 167 -16.04 9.09 0.24
CA MET A 167 -14.79 8.45 -0.14
C MET A 167 -13.57 9.22 0.33
N TRP A 168 -13.61 10.57 0.27
CA TRP A 168 -12.55 11.43 0.79
C TRP A 168 -12.41 11.29 2.30
N ALA A 169 -13.52 11.39 3.05
CA ALA A 169 -13.49 11.20 4.50
C ALA A 169 -13.00 9.80 4.91
N ALA A 170 -13.38 8.77 4.15
CA ALA A 170 -12.96 7.40 4.41
C ALA A 170 -11.47 7.17 4.12
N ALA A 171 -10.93 7.78 3.06
CA ALA A 171 -9.52 7.70 2.71
C ALA A 171 -8.60 8.43 3.69
N GLU A 172 -9.09 9.49 4.34
CA GLU A 172 -8.33 10.30 5.30
C GLU A 172 -8.57 9.89 6.77
N GLY A 173 -9.48 8.93 7.03
CA GLY A 173 -9.67 8.37 8.36
C GLY A 173 -10.64 9.12 9.26
N HIS A 174 -11.48 10.01 8.74
CA HIS A 174 -12.35 10.89 9.52
C HIS A 174 -13.68 10.22 9.90
N ALA A 175 -13.65 9.34 10.89
CA ALA A 175 -14.79 8.49 11.26
C ALA A 175 -16.07 9.27 11.63
N GLU A 176 -15.95 10.37 12.35
CA GLU A 176 -17.11 11.22 12.73
C GLU A 176 -17.72 11.91 11.49
N VAL A 177 -16.89 12.36 10.56
CA VAL A 177 -17.33 12.93 9.29
C VAL A 177 -18.02 11.85 8.44
N VAL A 178 -17.45 10.65 8.39
CA VAL A 178 -18.07 9.49 7.70
C VAL A 178 -19.46 9.22 8.27
N GLN A 179 -19.60 9.16 9.60
CA GLN A 179 -20.91 8.97 10.23
C GLN A 179 -21.89 10.09 9.85
N GLN A 180 -21.44 11.36 9.92
CA GLN A 180 -22.29 12.51 9.58
C GLN A 180 -22.76 12.49 8.12
N LEU A 181 -21.89 12.06 7.19
CA LEU A 181 -22.26 11.93 5.77
C LEU A 181 -23.24 10.79 5.55
N ILE A 182 -23.08 9.66 6.23
CA ILE A 182 -24.03 8.54 6.21
C ILE A 182 -25.38 8.95 6.75
N ASP A 183 -25.43 9.66 7.88
CA ASP A 183 -26.66 10.18 8.47
C ASP A 183 -27.38 11.17 7.54
N ALA A 184 -26.63 11.88 6.70
CA ALA A 184 -27.15 12.75 5.65
C ALA A 184 -27.55 12.03 4.36
N GLY A 185 -27.46 10.69 4.31
CA GLY A 185 -27.87 9.86 3.20
C GLY A 185 -26.79 9.56 2.16
N ALA A 186 -25.49 9.73 2.49
CA ALA A 186 -24.42 9.32 1.58
C ALA A 186 -24.50 7.82 1.26
N ASP A 187 -24.35 7.47 -0.01
CA ASP A 187 -24.38 6.07 -0.44
C ASP A 187 -23.01 5.39 -0.17
N ILE A 188 -23.01 4.47 0.80
CA ILE A 188 -21.83 3.68 1.20
C ILE A 188 -21.38 2.67 0.14
N ARG A 189 -22.23 2.39 -0.88
CA ARG A 189 -21.98 1.38 -1.92
C ARG A 189 -21.49 1.98 -3.23
N THR A 190 -21.42 3.30 -3.33
CA THR A 190 -20.89 3.97 -4.52
C THR A 190 -19.49 3.45 -4.83
N ARG A 191 -19.28 3.07 -6.11
CA ARG A 191 -17.98 2.57 -6.61
C ARG A 191 -17.37 3.54 -7.59
N LEU A 192 -16.06 3.68 -7.53
CA LEU A 192 -15.28 4.31 -8.61
C LEU A 192 -15.21 3.39 -9.83
N THR A 193 -14.80 3.93 -10.96
CA THR A 193 -14.44 3.12 -12.15
C THR A 193 -13.33 2.10 -11.83
N SER A 194 -12.48 2.39 -10.85
CA SER A 194 -11.47 1.44 -10.33
C SER A 194 -12.06 0.33 -9.47
N GLY A 195 -13.37 0.39 -9.15
CA GLY A 195 -14.07 -0.53 -8.27
C GLY A 195 -13.93 -0.24 -6.78
N PHE A 196 -13.18 0.80 -6.39
CA PHE A 196 -13.04 1.17 -4.98
C PHE A 196 -14.33 1.77 -4.42
N THR A 197 -14.69 1.32 -3.21
CA THR A 197 -15.77 1.83 -2.37
C THR A 197 -15.19 2.64 -1.21
N PRO A 198 -16.01 3.35 -0.43
CA PRO A 198 -15.56 3.96 0.82
C PRO A 198 -14.88 2.95 1.78
N LEU A 199 -15.42 1.71 1.89
CA LEU A 199 -14.83 0.68 2.74
C LEU A 199 -13.43 0.28 2.25
N LEU A 200 -13.25 0.04 0.96
CA LEU A 200 -11.96 -0.35 0.40
C LEU A 200 -10.91 0.77 0.53
N PHE A 201 -11.31 2.05 0.49
CA PHE A 201 -10.42 3.17 0.80
C PHE A 201 -9.95 3.12 2.27
N ALA A 202 -10.89 3.02 3.22
CA ALA A 202 -10.58 2.96 4.64
C ALA A 202 -9.68 1.76 4.99
N VAL A 203 -9.95 0.60 4.37
CA VAL A 203 -9.15 -0.62 4.57
C VAL A 203 -7.74 -0.47 4.03
N ARG A 204 -7.57 0.11 2.84
CA ARG A 204 -6.25 0.32 2.23
C ARG A 204 -5.36 1.22 3.07
N GLU A 205 -5.94 2.28 3.63
CA GLU A 205 -5.21 3.27 4.43
C GLU A 205 -5.11 2.88 5.92
N GLY A 206 -5.76 1.78 6.35
CA GLY A 206 -5.67 1.27 7.71
C GLY A 206 -6.57 1.98 8.74
N HIS A 207 -7.62 2.63 8.30
CA HIS A 207 -8.51 3.45 9.15
C HIS A 207 -9.59 2.62 9.86
N LEU A 208 -9.20 1.89 10.91
CA LEU A 208 -10.08 0.99 11.68
C LEU A 208 -11.36 1.69 12.17
N GLY A 209 -11.28 2.95 12.65
CA GLY A 209 -12.44 3.71 13.11
C GLY A 209 -13.49 3.90 12.01
N VAL A 210 -13.05 4.21 10.80
CA VAL A 210 -13.93 4.36 9.62
C VAL A 210 -14.52 3.02 9.19
N VAL A 211 -13.71 1.95 9.18
CA VAL A 211 -14.17 0.59 8.85
C VAL A 211 -15.31 0.18 9.77
N ARG A 212 -15.19 0.42 11.07
CA ARG A 212 -16.27 0.14 12.05
C ARG A 212 -17.56 0.88 11.74
N VAL A 213 -17.46 2.15 11.41
CA VAL A 213 -18.64 2.98 11.04
C VAL A 213 -19.31 2.43 9.78
N LEU A 214 -18.53 2.15 8.74
CA LEU A 214 -19.06 1.65 7.46
C LEU A 214 -19.69 0.25 7.59
N LEU A 215 -19.06 -0.68 8.31
CA LEU A 215 -19.63 -2.01 8.56
C LEU A 215 -20.92 -1.92 9.36
N LYS A 216 -20.97 -1.06 10.40
CA LYS A 216 -22.20 -0.80 11.18
C LYS A 216 -23.32 -0.23 10.30
N ALA A 217 -22.97 0.56 9.28
CA ALA A 217 -23.92 1.11 8.31
C ALA A 217 -24.35 0.09 7.23
N GLY A 218 -23.83 -1.15 7.25
CA GLY A 218 -24.21 -2.23 6.35
C GLY A 218 -23.34 -2.31 5.07
N ALA A 219 -22.09 -1.84 5.12
CA ALA A 219 -21.13 -2.15 4.07
C ALA A 219 -20.82 -3.65 4.04
N ASP A 220 -20.63 -4.22 2.86
CA ASP A 220 -20.34 -5.65 2.69
C ASP A 220 -18.88 -5.93 3.06
N VAL A 221 -18.66 -6.64 4.17
CA VAL A 221 -17.33 -7.03 4.66
C VAL A 221 -16.57 -7.91 3.66
N ASN A 222 -17.29 -8.61 2.78
CA ASN A 222 -16.75 -9.50 1.76
C ASN A 222 -16.67 -8.86 0.37
N GLU A 223 -16.87 -7.54 0.27
CA GLU A 223 -16.74 -6.88 -1.02
C GLU A 223 -15.35 -7.03 -1.63
N THR A 224 -15.31 -7.06 -2.94
CA THR A 224 -14.07 -7.23 -3.70
C THR A 224 -13.87 -6.11 -4.72
N VAL A 225 -12.63 -5.86 -5.07
CA VAL A 225 -12.28 -5.03 -6.21
C VAL A 225 -12.69 -5.77 -7.49
N PRO A 226 -13.53 -5.21 -8.37
CA PRO A 226 -13.98 -5.90 -9.58
C PRO A 226 -12.84 -6.33 -10.49
N VAL A 227 -13.05 -7.47 -11.17
CA VAL A 227 -12.15 -7.99 -12.20
C VAL A 227 -12.46 -7.27 -13.52
N GLU A 228 -12.01 -6.04 -13.71
CA GLU A 228 -12.04 -5.41 -15.02
C GLU A 228 -10.71 -5.61 -15.75
N GLY A 229 -10.81 -6.05 -17.01
CA GLY A 229 -9.68 -6.42 -17.86
C GLY A 229 -8.68 -5.27 -18.09
N GLY A 230 -7.56 -5.36 -17.43
CA GLY A 230 -6.43 -4.47 -17.64
C GLY A 230 -5.54 -4.42 -16.39
N ARG A 231 -4.23 -4.58 -16.60
CA ARG A 231 -3.20 -4.34 -15.57
C ARG A 231 -3.28 -2.89 -15.11
N ARG A 232 -4.06 -2.58 -14.09
CA ARG A 232 -4.04 -1.26 -13.46
C ARG A 232 -2.95 -1.26 -12.40
N ARG A 233 -1.98 -0.37 -12.54
CA ARG A 233 -1.01 -0.07 -11.48
C ARG A 233 -1.78 0.51 -10.29
N GLY A 234 -1.70 -0.15 -9.14
CA GLY A 234 -2.19 0.39 -7.88
C GLY A 234 -1.44 1.68 -7.51
N TYR A 235 -2.06 2.52 -6.69
CA TYR A 235 -1.34 3.61 -6.04
C TYR A 235 -0.24 2.99 -5.17
N GLY A 236 1.02 3.45 -5.31
CA GLY A 236 2.15 2.91 -4.55
C GLY A 236 2.93 1.79 -5.23
N GLY A 237 2.75 1.53 -6.54
CA GLY A 237 3.65 0.68 -7.32
C GLY A 237 3.26 -0.80 -7.40
N ARG A 238 2.56 -1.39 -6.43
CA ARG A 238 2.07 -2.77 -6.51
C ARG A 238 0.70 -2.81 -7.20
N PRO A 239 0.52 -3.61 -8.26
CA PRO A 239 -0.80 -3.78 -8.85
C PRO A 239 -1.73 -4.44 -7.83
N LEU A 240 -2.86 -3.79 -7.54
CA LEU A 240 -3.92 -4.43 -6.78
C LEU A 240 -4.47 -5.59 -7.62
N PRO A 241 -4.47 -6.79 -7.10
CA PRO A 241 -5.02 -7.92 -7.83
C PRO A 241 -6.53 -7.72 -7.98
N SER A 242 -7.01 -7.79 -9.20
CA SER A 242 -8.44 -7.84 -9.50
C SER A 242 -9.09 -8.96 -8.70
N GLY A 243 -10.19 -8.67 -8.00
CA GLY A 243 -10.86 -9.63 -7.12
C GLY A 243 -10.37 -9.62 -5.66
N ALA A 244 -9.43 -8.74 -5.29
CA ALA A 244 -8.98 -8.64 -3.90
C ALA A 244 -10.15 -8.30 -2.98
N SER A 245 -10.34 -9.09 -1.93
CA SER A 245 -11.27 -8.80 -0.84
C SER A 245 -10.72 -7.70 0.08
N ALA A 246 -11.61 -7.07 0.87
CA ALA A 246 -11.20 -6.13 1.91
C ALA A 246 -10.17 -6.78 2.87
N LEU A 247 -10.37 -8.05 3.26
CA LEU A 247 -9.44 -8.78 4.12
C LEU A 247 -8.04 -8.91 3.49
N LEU A 248 -7.96 -9.29 2.21
CA LEU A 248 -6.68 -9.39 1.51
C LEU A 248 -6.01 -8.03 1.37
N LEU A 249 -6.78 -6.98 1.09
CA LEU A 249 -6.27 -5.62 0.97
C LEU A 249 -5.66 -5.14 2.31
N ALA A 250 -6.31 -5.42 3.44
CA ALA A 250 -5.78 -5.12 4.77
C ALA A 250 -4.44 -5.83 5.00
N VAL A 251 -4.36 -7.13 4.71
CA VAL A 251 -3.16 -7.93 4.93
C VAL A 251 -2.00 -7.51 4.03
N THR A 252 -2.26 -7.22 2.75
CA THR A 252 -1.21 -6.76 1.82
C THR A 252 -0.63 -5.40 2.16
N ASN A 253 -1.33 -4.61 2.98
CA ASN A 253 -0.86 -3.35 3.55
C ASN A 253 -0.44 -3.47 5.03
N ALA A 254 -0.33 -4.69 5.56
CA ALA A 254 0.08 -5.00 6.94
C ALA A 254 -0.83 -4.40 8.04
N HIS A 255 -2.10 -4.12 7.75
CA HIS A 255 -3.07 -3.64 8.73
C HIS A 255 -3.72 -4.83 9.48
N TYR A 256 -2.93 -5.54 10.29
CA TYR A 256 -3.34 -6.83 10.88
C TYR A 256 -4.46 -6.70 11.91
N GLU A 257 -4.46 -5.64 12.73
CA GLU A 257 -5.55 -5.39 13.70
C GLU A 257 -6.87 -5.08 12.99
N LEU A 258 -6.83 -4.30 11.91
CA LEU A 258 -7.99 -4.06 11.05
C LEU A 258 -8.44 -5.34 10.37
N ALA A 259 -7.50 -6.16 9.86
CA ALA A 259 -7.82 -7.45 9.23
C ALA A 259 -8.49 -8.41 10.22
N ALA A 260 -8.04 -8.48 11.47
CA ALA A 260 -8.70 -9.26 12.52
C ALA A 260 -10.12 -8.75 12.78
N HIS A 261 -10.32 -7.43 12.82
CA HIS A 261 -11.65 -6.86 12.98
C HIS A 261 -12.60 -7.19 11.80
N LEU A 262 -12.06 -7.27 10.57
CA LEU A 262 -12.86 -7.74 9.42
C LEU A 262 -13.27 -9.22 9.59
N LEU A 263 -12.41 -10.07 10.14
CA LEU A 263 -12.75 -11.47 10.47
C LEU A 263 -13.85 -11.54 11.53
N ASP A 264 -13.75 -10.78 12.61
CA ASP A 264 -14.78 -10.69 13.66
C ASP A 264 -16.13 -10.21 13.08
N ALA A 265 -16.09 -9.36 12.05
CA ALA A 265 -17.27 -8.88 11.33
C ALA A 265 -17.79 -9.86 10.26
N GLY A 266 -17.21 -11.06 10.14
CA GLY A 266 -17.64 -12.12 9.21
C GLY A 266 -16.97 -12.11 7.84
N ALA A 267 -15.78 -11.51 7.71
CA ALA A 267 -14.98 -11.67 6.50
C ALA A 267 -14.61 -13.14 6.29
N ASN A 268 -14.72 -13.61 5.06
CA ASN A 268 -14.35 -14.98 4.73
C ASN A 268 -12.83 -15.17 4.83
N PRO A 269 -12.30 -15.97 5.77
CA PRO A 269 -10.86 -16.17 5.96
C PRO A 269 -10.21 -16.89 4.76
N ASN A 270 -11.01 -17.61 3.99
CA ASN A 270 -10.59 -18.32 2.77
C ASN A 270 -10.89 -17.55 1.49
N ALA A 271 -11.34 -16.27 1.60
CA ALA A 271 -11.51 -15.42 0.44
C ALA A 271 -10.18 -15.36 -0.31
N ALA A 272 -10.20 -15.93 -1.48
CA ALA A 272 -9.04 -16.06 -2.33
C ALA A 272 -9.17 -15.10 -3.50
N LEU A 273 -8.05 -14.52 -3.89
CA LEU A 273 -7.87 -14.25 -5.31
C LEU A 273 -7.95 -15.58 -6.03
N PRO A 274 -8.40 -15.60 -7.32
CA PRO A 274 -8.32 -16.83 -8.06
C PRO A 274 -6.89 -17.39 -7.96
N GLY A 275 -6.70 -18.37 -7.10
CA GLY A 275 -5.47 -19.12 -6.99
C GLY A 275 -4.69 -19.04 -5.68
N TYR A 276 -4.92 -18.10 -4.77
CA TYR A 276 -4.24 -18.06 -3.48
C TYR A 276 -5.09 -17.37 -2.40
N THR A 277 -4.87 -17.73 -1.14
CA THR A 277 -5.59 -17.21 0.03
C THR A 277 -4.78 -16.13 0.76
N VAL A 278 -5.40 -15.53 1.78
CA VAL A 278 -4.74 -14.56 2.67
C VAL A 278 -3.51 -15.16 3.35
N LEU A 279 -3.55 -16.46 3.74
CA LEU A 279 -2.39 -17.16 4.32
C LEU A 279 -1.21 -17.28 3.34
N HIS A 280 -1.45 -17.38 2.05
CA HIS A 280 -0.37 -17.34 1.06
C HIS A 280 0.20 -15.92 0.94
N ALA A 281 -0.67 -14.90 0.91
CA ALA A 281 -0.22 -13.51 0.74
C ALA A 281 0.67 -13.03 1.89
N ILE A 282 0.35 -13.42 3.14
CA ILE A 282 1.08 -12.96 4.32
C ILE A 282 2.56 -13.39 4.32
N THR A 283 2.90 -14.50 3.66
CA THR A 283 4.30 -14.97 3.57
C THR A 283 5.19 -13.94 2.86
N ALA A 284 4.70 -13.35 1.77
CA ALA A 284 5.41 -12.33 1.02
C ALA A 284 5.41 -10.95 1.72
N VAL A 285 4.37 -10.66 2.52
CA VAL A 285 4.30 -9.40 3.29
C VAL A 285 5.28 -9.41 4.46
N ARG A 286 5.41 -10.54 5.16
CA ARG A 286 6.31 -10.69 6.31
C ARG A 286 7.79 -10.62 5.95
N LYS A 287 8.16 -11.27 4.86
CA LYS A 287 9.55 -11.31 4.37
C LYS A 287 9.59 -11.05 2.85
N PRO A 288 9.46 -9.80 2.43
CA PRO A 288 9.62 -9.44 1.03
C PRO A 288 11.05 -9.67 0.58
N GLY A 289 11.25 -9.97 -0.70
CA GLY A 289 12.59 -10.00 -1.30
C GLY A 289 13.24 -8.61 -1.29
N VAL A 290 14.55 -8.55 -1.21
CA VAL A 290 15.32 -7.29 -1.13
C VAL A 290 15.46 -6.63 -2.51
N GLY A 291 15.19 -7.37 -3.59
CA GLY A 291 15.47 -6.95 -4.98
C GLY A 291 14.44 -6.03 -5.64
N ASP A 292 13.25 -5.88 -5.06
CA ASP A 292 12.15 -5.19 -5.72
C ASP A 292 12.08 -3.67 -5.41
N ASN A 293 13.00 -3.10 -4.64
CA ASN A 293 12.98 -1.71 -4.15
C ASN A 293 11.66 -1.29 -3.47
N ASP A 294 10.80 -2.24 -3.17
CA ASP A 294 9.56 -2.03 -2.43
C ASP A 294 9.81 -2.37 -0.96
N PRO A 295 9.84 -1.39 -0.06
CA PRO A 295 9.95 -1.67 1.37
C PRO A 295 8.75 -2.49 1.85
N ALA A 296 8.93 -3.23 2.94
CA ALA A 296 7.80 -3.85 3.61
C ALA A 296 6.74 -2.78 3.93
N PRO A 297 5.42 -3.08 3.77
CA PRO A 297 4.40 -2.11 4.07
C PRO A 297 4.42 -1.72 5.55
N GLU A 298 4.34 -0.42 5.81
CA GLU A 298 4.13 0.10 7.15
C GLU A 298 2.66 -0.09 7.51
N GLY A 299 2.36 -1.07 8.35
CA GLY A 299 1.00 -1.35 8.79
C GLY A 299 0.50 -0.34 9.84
N SER A 300 -0.78 -0.44 10.16
CA SER A 300 -1.38 0.28 11.28
C SER A 300 -1.82 -0.70 12.38
N GLY A 301 -1.88 -0.19 13.61
CA GLY A 301 -2.27 -0.96 14.79
C GLY A 301 -1.10 -1.64 15.49
N SER A 302 -1.41 -2.42 16.54
CA SER A 302 -0.43 -3.04 17.43
C SER A 302 -0.30 -4.56 17.25
N MET A 303 -1.22 -5.19 16.53
CA MET A 303 -1.23 -6.63 16.30
C MET A 303 -0.08 -7.07 15.41
N SER A 304 0.67 -8.06 15.85
CA SER A 304 1.71 -8.69 15.03
C SER A 304 1.12 -9.59 13.93
N SER A 305 1.89 -9.80 12.88
CA SER A 305 1.50 -10.73 11.80
C SER A 305 1.29 -12.17 12.29
N ILE A 306 2.03 -12.62 13.32
CA ILE A 306 1.87 -13.96 13.91
C ILE A 306 0.56 -14.06 14.70
N GLU A 307 0.21 -13.05 15.49
CA GLU A 307 -1.08 -13.00 16.19
C GLU A 307 -2.24 -13.02 15.19
N PHE A 308 -2.08 -12.26 14.09
CA PHE A 308 -3.09 -12.27 13.03
C PHE A 308 -3.21 -13.64 12.35
N VAL A 309 -2.12 -14.35 12.05
CA VAL A 309 -2.17 -15.71 11.49
C VAL A 309 -2.93 -16.66 12.41
N LYS A 310 -2.70 -16.59 13.73
CA LYS A 310 -3.45 -17.38 14.72
C LYS A 310 -4.94 -17.05 14.69
N SER A 311 -5.26 -15.75 14.66
CA SER A 311 -6.65 -15.28 14.55
C SER A 311 -7.30 -15.78 13.25
N LEU A 312 -6.60 -15.66 12.13
CA LEU A 312 -7.10 -16.07 10.80
C LEU A 312 -7.45 -17.58 10.77
N VAL A 313 -6.58 -18.42 11.35
CA VAL A 313 -6.84 -19.87 11.44
C VAL A 313 -7.96 -20.17 12.42
N ALA A 314 -8.04 -19.46 13.55
CA ALA A 314 -9.15 -19.58 14.50
C ALA A 314 -10.52 -19.26 13.88
N HIS A 315 -10.55 -18.37 12.87
CA HIS A 315 -11.76 -18.05 12.09
C HIS A 315 -11.98 -19.02 10.91
N GLY A 316 -11.24 -20.14 10.84
CA GLY A 316 -11.46 -21.20 9.86
C GLY A 316 -10.68 -21.07 8.55
N ALA A 317 -9.56 -20.36 8.54
CA ALA A 317 -8.68 -20.39 7.37
C ALA A 317 -8.09 -21.81 7.18
N ASP A 318 -8.12 -22.28 5.94
CA ASP A 318 -7.48 -23.55 5.57
C ASP A 318 -5.97 -23.38 5.56
N VAL A 319 -5.32 -23.90 6.57
CA VAL A 319 -3.87 -23.83 6.78
C VAL A 319 -3.08 -24.64 5.73
N ASN A 320 -3.74 -25.61 5.08
CA ASN A 320 -3.18 -26.45 4.03
C ASN A 320 -3.70 -26.08 2.63
N ALA A 321 -4.35 -24.94 2.48
CA ALA A 321 -4.83 -24.46 1.18
C ALA A 321 -3.71 -24.51 0.15
N ARG A 322 -4.02 -24.99 -1.07
CA ARG A 322 -3.05 -25.12 -2.14
C ARG A 322 -3.28 -24.06 -3.22
N MET A 323 -2.22 -23.42 -3.66
CA MET A 323 -2.30 -22.49 -4.79
C MET A 323 -2.74 -23.23 -6.06
N THR A 324 -3.70 -22.62 -6.78
CA THR A 324 -4.24 -23.18 -8.03
C THR A 324 -3.69 -22.49 -9.27
N ARG A 325 -3.01 -21.35 -9.11
CA ARG A 325 -2.31 -20.63 -10.17
C ARG A 325 -1.13 -19.83 -9.61
N ARG A 326 -0.22 -19.41 -10.49
CA ARG A 326 0.89 -18.54 -10.10
C ARG A 326 0.35 -17.14 -9.74
N ALA A 327 0.88 -16.59 -8.67
CA ALA A 327 0.57 -15.24 -8.19
C ALA A 327 1.80 -14.32 -8.20
N ASN A 328 2.99 -14.88 -8.49
CA ASN A 328 4.29 -14.18 -8.44
C ASN A 328 4.51 -13.53 -7.07
N LEU A 329 4.26 -14.29 -6.00
CA LEU A 329 4.46 -13.85 -4.62
C LEU A 329 5.93 -13.70 -4.25
N SER A 330 6.82 -14.29 -5.03
CA SER A 330 8.27 -14.23 -4.86
C SER A 330 8.98 -14.10 -6.21
N ASN A 331 10.21 -13.58 -6.22
CA ASN A 331 11.02 -13.43 -7.43
C ASN A 331 11.79 -14.72 -7.77
N THR A 332 11.22 -15.89 -7.58
CA THR A 332 11.81 -17.18 -7.92
C THR A 332 11.17 -17.81 -9.16
N ARG A 333 11.76 -18.88 -9.66
CA ARG A 333 11.14 -19.75 -10.70
C ARG A 333 10.42 -20.95 -10.10
N LEU A 334 10.31 -21.03 -8.78
CA LEU A 334 9.54 -22.07 -8.14
C LEU A 334 8.12 -22.10 -8.70
N ASN A 335 7.62 -23.27 -9.00
CA ASN A 335 6.24 -23.42 -9.42
C ASN A 335 5.33 -23.26 -8.20
N GLU A 336 4.64 -22.12 -8.11
CA GLU A 336 3.74 -21.83 -7.00
C GLU A 336 2.47 -22.70 -7.02
N ILE A 337 2.14 -23.34 -8.14
CA ILE A 337 0.95 -24.21 -8.23
C ILE A 337 1.08 -25.39 -7.26
N GLY A 338 0.08 -25.55 -6.41
CA GLY A 338 0.08 -26.56 -5.36
C GLY A 338 0.89 -26.20 -4.12
N ALA A 339 1.54 -25.04 -4.08
CA ALA A 339 2.20 -24.57 -2.87
C ALA A 339 1.19 -24.31 -1.74
N THR A 340 1.58 -24.65 -0.52
CA THR A 340 0.85 -24.34 0.72
C THR A 340 1.45 -23.09 1.37
N PRO A 341 0.74 -22.45 2.32
CA PRO A 341 1.32 -21.37 3.13
C PRO A 341 2.64 -21.78 3.81
N TYR A 342 2.74 -23.05 4.29
CA TYR A 342 3.96 -23.58 4.91
C TYR A 342 5.12 -23.63 3.90
N LEU A 343 4.88 -24.10 2.68
CA LEU A 343 5.90 -24.15 1.63
C LEU A 343 6.38 -22.74 1.27
N LEU A 344 5.48 -21.76 1.20
CA LEU A 344 5.85 -20.36 0.92
C LEU A 344 6.61 -19.72 2.09
N ALA A 345 6.24 -20.03 3.34
CA ALA A 345 7.00 -19.59 4.52
C ALA A 345 8.42 -20.16 4.51
N ALA A 346 8.58 -21.43 4.10
CA ALA A 346 9.88 -22.04 3.89
C ALA A 346 10.67 -21.34 2.76
N LEU A 347 10.03 -21.00 1.65
CA LEU A 347 10.66 -20.29 0.51
C LEU A 347 11.24 -18.93 0.93
N THR A 348 10.60 -18.22 1.86
CA THR A 348 11.09 -16.95 2.40
C THR A 348 11.99 -17.11 3.61
N ALA A 349 12.35 -18.34 3.99
CA ALA A 349 13.13 -18.67 5.19
C ALA A 349 12.53 -18.09 6.49
N ASP A 350 11.20 -18.07 6.60
CA ASP A 350 10.48 -17.59 7.79
C ASP A 350 10.24 -18.73 8.79
N ALA A 351 11.27 -19.08 9.55
CA ALA A 351 11.24 -20.19 10.51
C ALA A 351 10.16 -19.99 11.59
N GLU A 352 9.91 -18.75 12.01
CA GLU A 352 8.85 -18.43 12.99
C GLU A 352 7.46 -18.75 12.43
N LEU A 353 7.18 -18.33 11.20
CA LEU A 353 5.92 -18.61 10.55
C LEU A 353 5.76 -20.11 10.26
N MET A 354 6.83 -20.81 9.85
CA MET A 354 6.81 -22.27 9.66
C MET A 354 6.40 -22.99 10.96
N ARG A 355 7.03 -22.67 12.09
CA ARG A 355 6.66 -23.25 13.41
C ARG A 355 5.21 -22.92 13.77
N THR A 356 4.79 -21.68 13.55
CA THR A 356 3.43 -21.23 13.85
C THR A 356 2.40 -22.00 13.02
N LEU A 357 2.61 -22.10 11.70
CA LEU A 357 1.69 -22.81 10.81
C LEU A 357 1.61 -24.31 11.16
N ALA A 358 2.74 -24.98 11.45
CA ALA A 358 2.76 -26.37 11.88
C ALA A 358 2.00 -26.56 13.20
N ALA A 359 2.19 -25.66 14.19
CA ALA A 359 1.44 -25.69 15.45
C ALA A 359 -0.08 -25.48 15.25
N LEU A 360 -0.48 -24.82 14.18
CA LEU A 360 -1.88 -24.60 13.80
C LEU A 360 -2.44 -25.70 12.88
N GLY A 361 -1.68 -26.79 12.62
CA GLY A 361 -2.14 -27.95 11.85
C GLY A 361 -1.74 -27.94 10.38
N ALA A 362 -0.79 -27.10 9.97
CA ALA A 362 -0.20 -27.23 8.65
C ALA A 362 0.57 -28.54 8.54
N ASP A 363 0.42 -29.23 7.40
CA ASP A 363 1.24 -30.40 7.07
C ASP A 363 2.55 -29.93 6.41
N PRO A 364 3.70 -30.08 7.11
CA PRO A 364 5.01 -29.64 6.61
C PRO A 364 5.52 -30.48 5.41
N MET A 365 4.85 -31.56 5.08
CA MET A 365 5.32 -32.51 4.05
C MET A 365 4.69 -32.27 2.68
N ILE A 366 3.68 -31.42 2.57
CA ILE A 366 2.96 -31.19 1.29
C ILE A 366 3.86 -30.46 0.28
N PRO A 367 4.23 -31.10 -0.85
CA PRO A 367 5.01 -30.47 -1.89
C PRO A 367 4.09 -29.71 -2.87
N ASN A 368 4.69 -28.89 -3.74
CA ASN A 368 3.99 -28.32 -4.90
C ASN A 368 3.70 -29.39 -5.98
N VAL A 369 3.11 -28.97 -7.12
CA VAL A 369 2.79 -29.91 -8.23
C VAL A 369 4.01 -30.51 -8.90
N ASP A 370 5.19 -29.91 -8.76
CA ASP A 370 6.46 -30.45 -9.27
C ASP A 370 7.17 -31.35 -8.25
N LEU A 371 6.52 -31.68 -7.14
CA LEU A 371 7.06 -32.42 -6.00
C LEU A 371 8.22 -31.69 -5.30
N SER A 372 8.39 -30.39 -5.51
CA SER A 372 9.36 -29.61 -4.77
C SER A 372 8.87 -29.42 -3.33
N THR A 373 9.69 -29.85 -2.37
CA THR A 373 9.33 -29.89 -0.95
C THR A 373 9.58 -28.53 -0.27
N PRO A 374 8.95 -28.27 0.91
CA PRO A 374 9.29 -27.12 1.72
C PRO A 374 10.78 -27.01 2.08
N LEU A 375 11.46 -28.14 2.31
CA LEU A 375 12.92 -28.18 2.55
C LEU A 375 13.71 -27.65 1.34
N MET A 376 13.35 -28.06 0.12
CA MET A 376 13.97 -27.54 -1.10
C MET A 376 13.68 -26.05 -1.30
N ALA A 377 12.46 -25.64 -1.03
CA ALA A 377 12.06 -24.22 -1.09
C ALA A 377 12.90 -23.38 -0.14
N ALA A 378 13.05 -23.79 1.13
CA ALA A 378 13.89 -23.14 2.13
C ALA A 378 15.35 -23.03 1.69
N ALA A 379 15.89 -24.11 1.10
CA ALA A 379 17.27 -24.14 0.59
C ALA A 379 17.51 -23.16 -0.58
N GLY A 380 16.47 -22.57 -1.16
CA GLY A 380 16.55 -21.60 -2.25
C GLY A 380 16.32 -22.18 -3.64
N LEU A 381 15.45 -23.20 -3.76
CA LEU A 381 15.13 -23.81 -5.06
C LEU A 381 14.63 -22.75 -6.04
N ALA A 382 15.22 -22.80 -7.23
CA ALA A 382 14.87 -21.93 -8.36
C ALA A 382 15.07 -20.42 -8.12
N THR A 383 15.94 -20.03 -7.20
CA THR A 383 16.42 -18.65 -7.00
C THR A 383 16.95 -18.08 -8.31
N ARG A 384 16.48 -16.89 -8.71
CA ARG A 384 16.88 -16.18 -9.94
C ARG A 384 18.04 -15.23 -9.69
N SER A 385 18.02 -14.54 -8.57
CA SER A 385 18.96 -13.48 -8.22
C SER A 385 19.49 -13.71 -6.79
N PRO A 386 20.60 -14.45 -6.63
CA PRO A 386 21.19 -14.63 -5.31
C PRO A 386 21.47 -13.31 -4.61
N GLY A 387 21.07 -13.21 -3.36
CA GLY A 387 21.19 -12.00 -2.55
C GLY A 387 20.03 -11.01 -2.68
N GLU A 388 19.08 -11.24 -3.59
CA GLU A 388 17.85 -10.45 -3.73
C GLU A 388 16.62 -11.17 -3.15
N ASP A 389 16.68 -12.50 -3.06
CA ASP A 389 15.61 -13.29 -2.45
C ASP A 389 15.61 -13.17 -0.92
N ALA A 390 14.44 -13.33 -0.31
CA ALA A 390 14.28 -13.26 1.14
C ALA A 390 15.13 -14.31 1.87
N GLY A 391 15.57 -13.95 3.07
CA GLY A 391 16.31 -14.82 3.99
C GLY A 391 17.82 -14.79 3.83
N THR A 392 18.50 -14.42 4.89
CA THR A 392 19.95 -14.57 5.07
C THR A 392 20.33 -16.04 5.16
N GLU A 393 21.62 -16.37 4.97
CA GLU A 393 22.08 -17.76 5.06
C GLU A 393 21.80 -18.38 6.43
N SER A 394 21.88 -17.62 7.51
CA SER A 394 21.54 -18.09 8.87
C SER A 394 20.06 -18.38 9.05
N GLU A 395 19.18 -17.54 8.51
CA GLU A 395 17.74 -17.77 8.52
C GLU A 395 17.35 -18.99 7.67
N VAL A 396 18.04 -19.19 6.55
CA VAL A 396 17.85 -20.39 5.72
C VAL A 396 18.25 -21.65 6.50
N VAL A 397 19.37 -21.66 7.20
CA VAL A 397 19.79 -22.79 8.06
C VAL A 397 18.74 -23.05 9.14
N GLU A 398 18.19 -22.02 9.77
CA GLU A 398 17.12 -22.16 10.77
C GLU A 398 15.85 -22.78 10.15
N ALA A 399 15.41 -22.25 9.00
CA ALA A 399 14.23 -22.78 8.29
C ALA A 399 14.41 -24.25 7.87
N LEU A 400 15.61 -24.63 7.41
CA LEU A 400 15.95 -26.00 7.10
C LEU A 400 15.91 -26.90 8.33
N GLN A 401 16.45 -26.43 9.47
CA GLN A 401 16.38 -27.18 10.71
C GLN A 401 14.93 -27.40 11.15
N VAL A 402 14.07 -26.38 11.05
CA VAL A 402 12.63 -26.50 11.32
C VAL A 402 11.98 -27.55 10.41
N ALA A 403 12.26 -27.52 9.10
CA ALA A 403 11.70 -28.52 8.19
C ALA A 403 12.15 -29.96 8.54
N LEU A 404 13.42 -30.13 8.90
CA LEU A 404 13.99 -31.43 9.30
C LEU A 404 13.40 -31.91 10.64
N ASP A 405 13.18 -31.02 11.62
CA ASP A 405 12.56 -31.35 12.90
C ASP A 405 11.12 -31.86 12.74
N PHE A 406 10.43 -31.43 11.69
CA PHE A 406 9.13 -31.95 11.28
C PHE A 406 9.20 -33.17 10.36
N GLY A 407 10.39 -33.73 10.13
CA GLY A 407 10.56 -34.99 9.41
C GLY A 407 10.77 -34.86 7.90
N ALA A 408 11.12 -33.68 7.39
CA ALA A 408 11.41 -33.53 5.97
C ALA A 408 12.59 -34.41 5.53
N ASP A 409 12.43 -35.08 4.39
CA ASP A 409 13.50 -35.89 3.79
C ASP A 409 14.54 -35.01 3.08
N VAL A 410 15.76 -34.97 3.64
CA VAL A 410 16.90 -34.27 3.05
C VAL A 410 17.29 -34.81 1.66
N ASN A 411 16.88 -36.03 1.35
CA ASN A 411 17.18 -36.74 0.12
C ASN A 411 16.03 -36.69 -0.91
N ALA A 412 14.98 -35.95 -0.65
CA ALA A 412 13.88 -35.80 -1.60
C ALA A 412 14.37 -35.28 -2.96
N ILE A 413 13.76 -35.76 -4.03
CA ILE A 413 14.05 -35.38 -5.42
C ILE A 413 12.72 -34.94 -6.06
N ASP A 414 12.70 -33.76 -6.68
CA ASP A 414 11.52 -33.26 -7.38
C ASP A 414 11.43 -33.84 -8.84
N LYS A 415 10.34 -33.48 -9.55
CA LYS A 415 10.12 -33.90 -10.96
C LYS A 415 11.19 -33.37 -11.92
N ASN A 416 11.95 -32.37 -11.52
CA ASN A 416 13.02 -31.78 -12.32
C ASN A 416 14.37 -32.45 -12.05
N GLY A 417 14.43 -33.46 -11.15
CA GLY A 417 15.67 -34.09 -10.70
C GLY A 417 16.45 -33.18 -9.72
N GLU A 418 15.82 -32.21 -9.09
CA GLU A 418 16.46 -31.27 -8.17
C GLU A 418 16.31 -31.75 -6.72
N THR A 419 17.30 -31.41 -5.90
CA THR A 419 17.36 -31.70 -4.46
C THR A 419 17.61 -30.40 -3.69
N ALA A 420 17.54 -30.45 -2.37
CA ALA A 420 17.92 -29.31 -1.52
C ALA A 420 19.37 -28.82 -1.77
N MET A 421 20.28 -29.73 -2.22
CA MET A 421 21.66 -29.37 -2.56
C MET A 421 21.73 -28.53 -3.85
N HIS A 422 20.91 -28.83 -4.87
CA HIS A 422 20.76 -27.97 -6.05
C HIS A 422 20.24 -26.59 -5.66
N ALA A 423 19.27 -26.57 -4.76
CA ALA A 423 18.67 -25.34 -4.24
C ALA A 423 19.69 -24.42 -3.54
N ALA A 424 20.51 -25.00 -2.65
CA ALA A 424 21.58 -24.27 -1.97
C ALA A 424 22.61 -23.68 -2.95
N ALA A 425 22.92 -24.42 -4.03
CA ALA A 425 23.79 -23.92 -5.08
C ALA A 425 23.15 -22.76 -5.87
N TYR A 426 21.85 -22.80 -6.19
CA TYR A 426 21.14 -21.69 -6.84
C TYR A 426 21.18 -20.40 -6.00
N LYS A 427 21.04 -20.49 -4.69
CA LYS A 427 21.00 -19.32 -3.79
C LYS A 427 22.41 -18.88 -3.34
N ASN A 428 23.48 -19.58 -3.76
CA ASN A 428 24.86 -19.30 -3.40
C ASN A 428 25.11 -19.35 -1.87
N LEU A 429 24.71 -20.46 -1.24
CA LEU A 429 24.72 -20.64 0.21
C LEU A 429 25.73 -21.71 0.66
N PRO A 430 27.03 -21.39 0.83
CA PRO A 430 28.07 -22.37 1.16
C PRO A 430 27.86 -23.08 2.51
N LYS A 431 27.35 -22.38 3.54
CA LYS A 431 27.07 -22.99 4.85
C LYS A 431 25.88 -23.95 4.76
N VAL A 432 24.88 -23.65 3.92
CA VAL A 432 23.75 -24.54 3.68
C VAL A 432 24.19 -25.83 2.99
N VAL A 433 25.10 -25.74 2.02
CA VAL A 433 25.71 -26.94 1.38
C VAL A 433 26.32 -27.86 2.44
N LYS A 434 27.15 -27.31 3.34
CA LYS A 434 27.78 -28.07 4.43
C LYS A 434 26.75 -28.60 5.43
N PHE A 435 25.74 -27.79 5.77
CA PHE A 435 24.66 -28.17 6.67
C PHE A 435 23.87 -29.38 6.12
N LEU A 436 23.44 -29.33 4.86
CA LEU A 436 22.71 -30.43 4.22
C LEU A 436 23.53 -31.73 4.19
N ALA A 437 24.84 -31.63 3.88
CA ALA A 437 25.74 -32.77 3.93
C ALA A 437 25.83 -33.37 5.34
N ALA A 438 25.98 -32.54 6.38
CA ALA A 438 26.01 -32.96 7.76
C ALA A 438 24.68 -33.60 8.23
N LYS A 439 23.55 -33.23 7.60
CA LYS A 439 22.22 -33.82 7.84
C LYS A 439 21.95 -35.08 7.00
N GLY A 440 22.94 -35.60 6.30
CA GLY A 440 22.85 -36.89 5.58
C GLY A 440 22.36 -36.79 4.15
N ALA A 441 22.57 -35.64 3.47
CA ALA A 441 22.34 -35.57 2.03
C ALA A 441 23.26 -36.50 1.29
N LYS A 442 22.68 -37.51 0.62
CA LYS A 442 23.40 -38.59 -0.06
C LYS A 442 23.95 -38.12 -1.39
N ILE A 443 25.28 -38.23 -1.58
CA ILE A 443 25.95 -37.73 -2.79
C ILE A 443 25.48 -38.44 -4.07
N GLU A 444 25.17 -39.71 -4.01
CA GLU A 444 24.64 -40.47 -5.13
C GLU A 444 23.25 -39.99 -5.62
N LEU A 445 22.57 -39.20 -4.83
CA LEU A 445 21.28 -38.58 -5.18
C LEU A 445 21.48 -37.17 -5.68
N TRP A 446 22.20 -36.31 -4.94
CA TRP A 446 22.30 -34.91 -5.29
C TRP A 446 23.38 -34.57 -6.33
N ASN A 447 24.41 -35.42 -6.51
CA ASN A 447 25.46 -35.20 -7.53
C ASN A 447 25.02 -35.72 -8.91
N ARG A 448 23.71 -35.74 -9.19
CA ARG A 448 23.13 -36.05 -10.48
C ARG A 448 22.71 -34.76 -11.20
N PRO A 449 22.82 -34.73 -12.53
CA PRO A 449 22.32 -33.59 -13.28
C PRO A 449 20.77 -33.55 -13.21
N ASN A 450 20.23 -32.32 -12.99
CA ASN A 450 18.81 -32.08 -13.09
C ASN A 450 18.35 -32.12 -14.57
N ARG A 451 17.09 -31.87 -14.86
CA ARG A 451 16.51 -31.85 -16.23
C ARG A 451 17.23 -30.93 -17.22
N PHE A 452 17.98 -29.93 -16.73
CA PHE A 452 18.77 -29.01 -17.54
C PHE A 452 20.21 -29.49 -17.76
N GLY A 453 20.59 -30.60 -17.17
CA GLY A 453 21.93 -31.14 -17.23
C GLY A 453 22.90 -30.55 -16.21
N TRP A 454 22.40 -29.89 -15.14
CA TRP A 454 23.21 -29.22 -14.15
C TRP A 454 23.23 -29.95 -12.82
N THR A 455 24.43 -30.20 -12.32
CA THR A 455 24.67 -30.66 -10.94
C THR A 455 24.81 -29.44 -10.01
N PRO A 456 24.72 -29.57 -8.67
CA PRO A 456 25.00 -28.49 -7.73
C PRO A 456 26.35 -27.79 -7.98
N LEU A 457 27.40 -28.56 -8.35
CA LEU A 457 28.70 -27.96 -8.70
C LEU A 457 28.59 -27.10 -9.97
N ALA A 458 27.89 -27.60 -11.00
CA ALA A 458 27.66 -26.84 -12.24
C ALA A 458 26.89 -25.52 -11.94
N ILE A 459 25.88 -25.58 -11.09
CA ILE A 459 25.11 -24.38 -10.68
C ILE A 459 26.02 -23.38 -9.95
N ALA A 460 26.86 -23.82 -9.03
CA ALA A 460 27.75 -22.96 -8.28
C ALA A 460 28.78 -22.23 -9.16
N VAL A 461 29.27 -22.88 -10.22
CA VAL A 461 30.18 -22.28 -11.22
C VAL A 461 29.45 -21.42 -12.24
N GLY A 462 28.12 -21.37 -12.20
CA GLY A 462 27.32 -20.42 -12.97
C GLY A 462 26.38 -21.00 -14.03
N TYR A 463 26.23 -22.30 -14.18
CA TYR A 463 25.20 -22.89 -15.06
C TYR A 463 23.82 -22.81 -14.40
N ARG A 464 23.09 -21.73 -14.66
CA ARG A 464 21.82 -21.44 -13.99
C ARG A 464 20.96 -20.44 -14.75
N PHE A 465 19.71 -20.31 -14.38
CA PHE A 465 18.81 -19.26 -14.89
C PHE A 465 18.97 -17.96 -14.10
N GLY A 466 18.57 -16.85 -14.74
CA GLY A 466 18.53 -15.53 -14.08
C GLY A 466 19.86 -14.80 -14.12
N ASN A 467 20.09 -13.93 -13.14
CA ASN A 467 21.31 -13.15 -13.03
C ASN A 467 22.50 -14.06 -12.74
N PHE A 468 23.45 -14.05 -13.65
CA PHE A 468 24.60 -14.93 -13.62
C PHE A 468 25.61 -14.44 -12.58
N LYS A 469 25.66 -15.08 -11.41
CA LYS A 469 26.65 -14.82 -10.38
C LYS A 469 27.23 -16.16 -9.90
N PRO A 470 28.36 -16.62 -10.48
CA PRO A 470 29.07 -17.75 -9.92
C PRO A 470 29.55 -17.39 -8.49
N SER A 471 29.56 -18.38 -7.61
CA SER A 471 30.06 -18.23 -6.24
C SER A 471 31.23 -19.16 -5.99
N SER A 472 32.43 -18.59 -5.91
CA SER A 472 33.64 -19.33 -5.57
C SER A 472 33.56 -20.01 -4.19
N GLU A 473 32.86 -19.37 -3.24
CA GLU A 473 32.66 -19.92 -1.90
C GLU A 473 31.74 -21.13 -1.92
N THR A 474 30.63 -21.06 -2.68
CA THR A 474 29.70 -22.18 -2.83
C THR A 474 30.33 -23.31 -3.63
N GLU A 475 31.09 -22.99 -4.71
CA GLU A 475 31.87 -23.96 -5.44
C GLU A 475 32.83 -24.70 -4.52
N ALA A 476 33.61 -23.97 -3.70
CA ALA A 476 34.54 -24.57 -2.76
C ALA A 476 33.83 -25.47 -1.74
N ALA A 477 32.70 -25.04 -1.20
CA ALA A 477 31.90 -25.83 -0.26
C ALA A 477 31.37 -27.14 -0.91
N VAL A 478 30.87 -27.07 -2.14
CA VAL A 478 30.39 -28.27 -2.87
C VAL A 478 31.56 -29.23 -3.12
N ARG A 479 32.72 -28.73 -3.56
CA ARG A 479 33.95 -29.56 -3.76
C ARG A 479 34.42 -30.23 -2.47
N GLU A 480 34.43 -29.46 -1.35
CA GLU A 480 34.79 -30.01 -0.04
C GLU A 480 33.87 -31.16 0.39
N VAL A 481 32.55 -30.98 0.23
CA VAL A 481 31.56 -32.00 0.55
C VAL A 481 31.70 -33.22 -0.37
N MET A 482 32.01 -33.05 -1.67
CA MET A 482 32.28 -34.13 -2.58
C MET A 482 33.49 -34.94 -2.12
N ILE A 483 34.58 -34.29 -1.78
CA ILE A 483 35.80 -34.94 -1.31
C ILE A 483 35.54 -35.70 0.00
N ALA A 484 34.83 -35.11 0.94
CA ALA A 484 34.45 -35.74 2.20
C ALA A 484 33.59 -37.02 2.00
N ALA A 485 32.78 -37.03 0.93
CA ALA A 485 31.98 -38.18 0.54
C ALA A 485 32.73 -39.18 -0.37
N GLY A 486 34.05 -39.03 -0.53
CA GLY A 486 34.91 -39.96 -1.33
C GLY A 486 34.79 -39.76 -2.85
N VAL A 487 34.22 -38.67 -3.32
CA VAL A 487 34.07 -38.38 -4.74
C VAL A 487 35.06 -37.29 -5.17
N THR A 488 35.89 -37.55 -6.16
CA THR A 488 36.82 -36.58 -6.71
C THR A 488 36.07 -35.58 -7.60
N PRO A 489 36.03 -34.25 -7.24
CA PRO A 489 35.39 -33.24 -8.07
C PRO A 489 36.13 -33.08 -9.42
N PRO A 490 35.43 -32.85 -10.54
CA PRO A 490 36.06 -32.55 -11.82
C PRO A 490 36.86 -31.24 -11.75
N LYS A 491 38.06 -31.24 -12.39
CA LYS A 491 38.88 -30.01 -12.47
C LYS A 491 38.19 -28.93 -13.28
N THR A 492 37.51 -29.26 -14.34
CA THR A 492 36.75 -28.37 -15.21
C THR A 492 35.30 -28.83 -15.23
N VAL A 493 34.38 -27.92 -14.96
CA VAL A 493 32.95 -28.21 -15.04
C VAL A 493 32.45 -27.79 -16.41
N THR A 494 31.94 -28.72 -17.17
CA THR A 494 31.25 -28.45 -18.45
C THR A 494 29.81 -28.96 -18.34
N ALA A 495 28.86 -28.10 -18.56
CA ALA A 495 27.46 -28.47 -18.67
C ALA A 495 26.92 -28.03 -20.03
N LYS A 496 25.92 -28.73 -20.55
CA LYS A 496 25.25 -28.32 -21.79
C LYS A 496 24.52 -27.01 -21.50
N THR A 497 24.95 -25.92 -22.14
CA THR A 497 24.18 -24.68 -22.18
C THR A 497 23.02 -24.86 -23.14
N GLN A 498 21.82 -25.11 -22.66
CA GLN A 498 20.64 -24.77 -23.45
C GLN A 498 20.51 -23.24 -23.44
N GLN A 499 20.69 -22.62 -24.61
CA GLN A 499 20.26 -21.23 -24.82
C GLN A 499 18.73 -21.21 -24.66
N ILE A 500 18.28 -20.81 -23.50
CA ILE A 500 16.86 -20.55 -23.25
C ILE A 500 16.76 -19.03 -23.12
N TYR A 501 16.43 -18.37 -24.23
CA TYR A 501 16.00 -16.98 -24.26
C TYR A 501 14.55 -16.86 -23.78
#